data_87360680de8c23cd55182f09e6ece2b9
#
_entry.id   87360680de8c23cd55182f09e6ece2b9
#
_cell.length_a   1.000
_cell.length_b   1.000
_cell.length_c   1.000
_cell.angle_alpha   90.00
_cell.angle_beta   90.00
_cell.angle_gamma   90.00
#
_symmetry.space_group_name_H-M   'P 1'
#
loop_
_entity.id
_entity.type
_entity.pdbx_description
1 polymer ?
#
loop_
_entity_poly.entity_id
_entity_poly.type
_entity_poly.pdbx_seq_one_letter_code
_entity_poly.pdbx_strand_id
1 'polypeptide(L)'
;MSMILSLGFVQQMINKQSCGISGLSVQGVDVMSEYELDCFHFESDRPSFEDLGRQNGFRYWFASDLMKMLGYTDYALFKRGPINKAMTVCSTLDIDVSMNFEQTMRDIDGIKQPDYRLSKFACYLVAMNGDVKKKEVATAQAYFITVTEAFKRCVHEAQQVERIAIRGEVSEREKSLSGIVSNAGLENYAFFQNKGYLGLYNMPINRLREHKGIPDGRSPLDFMGKEELAANLFRITQTEAKIRNEKIMGQKKLEDAAFSVGQQVRQTMEDISGTRPENLPIESDIKTVKSAIKATQKEFLKLEKSKKQVVEVLLPFED
;
A
#
# COMPACT_ATOMS: atom_id res chain seq x y z
N MET A 1 -0.33 9.39 13.77
CA MET A 1 -1.24 10.40 13.20
C MET A 1 -0.58 11.29 12.14
N SER A 2 0.74 11.39 12.11
CA SER A 2 1.52 12.22 11.14
C SER A 2 1.64 11.62 9.72
N MET A 3 1.48 10.31 9.54
CA MET A 3 1.73 9.62 8.27
C MET A 3 0.52 9.64 7.29
N ILE A 4 -0.69 9.81 7.81
CA ILE A 4 -1.93 9.83 7.01
C ILE A 4 -2.13 11.20 6.33
N LEU A 5 -1.64 12.28 6.92
CA LEU A 5 -1.72 13.63 6.35
C LEU A 5 -0.79 13.84 5.14
N SER A 6 0.33 13.12 5.06
CA SER A 6 1.26 13.21 3.93
C SER A 6 0.72 12.54 2.65
N LEU A 7 -0.07 11.48 2.78
CA LEU A 7 -0.69 10.76 1.65
C LEU A 7 -1.80 11.59 0.97
N GLY A 8 -2.62 12.28 1.75
CA GLY A 8 -3.66 13.18 1.21
C GLY A 8 -3.07 14.37 0.44
N PHE A 9 -1.91 14.85 0.86
CA PHE A 9 -1.23 15.96 0.24
C PHE A 9 -0.58 15.59 -1.11
N VAL A 10 0.08 14.45 -1.19
CA VAL A 10 0.63 13.93 -2.46
C VAL A 10 -0.50 13.73 -3.48
N GLN A 11 -1.66 13.25 -3.06
CA GLN A 11 -2.83 13.08 -3.92
C GLN A 11 -3.38 14.42 -4.43
N GLN A 12 -3.35 15.48 -3.62
CA GLN A 12 -3.79 16.82 -4.02
C GLN A 12 -2.82 17.51 -5.00
N MET A 13 -1.52 17.25 -4.87
CA MET A 13 -0.50 17.71 -5.81
C MET A 13 -0.61 17.00 -7.18
N ILE A 14 -0.83 15.69 -7.18
CA ILE A 14 -1.05 14.90 -8.40
C ILE A 14 -2.30 15.40 -9.15
N ASN A 15 -3.40 15.68 -8.46
CA ASN A 15 -4.64 16.17 -9.07
C ASN A 15 -4.53 17.61 -9.62
N LYS A 16 -3.65 18.45 -9.10
CA LYS A 16 -3.40 19.81 -9.65
C LYS A 16 -2.54 19.81 -10.91
N GLN A 17 -1.68 18.81 -11.11
CA GLN A 17 -0.85 18.67 -12.31
C GLN A 17 -1.53 17.89 -13.45
N SER A 18 -2.57 17.10 -13.18
CA SER A 18 -3.30 16.33 -14.19
C SER A 18 -4.26 17.17 -15.06
N CYS A 19 -4.39 18.46 -14.79
CA CYS A 19 -5.26 19.36 -15.58
C CYS A 19 -4.67 19.83 -16.92
N GLY A 20 -3.55 19.26 -17.38
CA GLY A 20 -2.85 19.67 -18.62
C GLY A 20 -2.57 18.57 -19.64
N ILE A 21 -2.92 17.32 -19.37
CA ILE A 21 -2.67 16.22 -20.32
C ILE A 21 -3.97 15.44 -20.56
N SER A 22 -4.82 16.02 -21.40
CA SER A 22 -5.94 15.30 -22.02
C SER A 22 -5.40 14.55 -23.24
N GLY A 23 -5.32 13.22 -23.16
CA GLY A 23 -5.15 12.36 -24.34
C GLY A 23 -4.04 11.31 -24.24
N LEU A 24 -4.14 10.37 -23.29
CA LEU A 24 -3.48 9.07 -23.43
C LEU A 24 -4.44 7.99 -22.91
N SER A 25 -4.92 7.18 -23.84
CA SER A 25 -5.82 6.05 -23.58
C SER A 25 -5.10 4.97 -22.76
N VAL A 26 -5.83 4.39 -21.82
CA VAL A 26 -5.42 3.28 -20.96
C VAL A 26 -5.30 1.98 -21.77
N GLN A 27 -4.29 1.87 -22.63
CA GLN A 27 -3.87 0.62 -23.27
C GLN A 27 -2.34 0.68 -23.49
N GLY A 28 -1.58 0.48 -22.42
CA GLY A 28 -0.12 0.53 -22.50
C GLY A 28 0.58 0.26 -21.18
N VAL A 29 0.11 -0.73 -20.41
CA VAL A 29 0.73 -1.07 -19.11
C VAL A 29 1.96 -1.98 -19.26
N ASP A 30 2.29 -2.43 -20.48
CA ASP A 30 3.32 -3.47 -20.69
C ASP A 30 4.71 -3.00 -21.16
N VAL A 31 4.96 -1.70 -21.30
CA VAL A 31 6.25 -1.20 -21.82
C VAL A 31 7.10 -0.46 -20.76
N MET A 32 6.57 -0.23 -19.55
CA MET A 32 7.27 0.56 -18.53
C MET A 32 8.20 -0.22 -17.59
N SER A 33 8.24 -1.56 -17.66
CA SER A 33 8.97 -2.37 -16.66
C SER A 33 10.50 -2.41 -16.84
N GLU A 34 11.04 -2.11 -18.01
CA GLU A 34 12.47 -2.17 -18.28
C GLU A 34 13.18 -0.79 -18.23
N TYR A 35 12.42 0.29 -18.46
CA TYR A 35 12.92 1.68 -18.39
C TYR A 35 12.84 2.31 -16.99
N GLU A 36 12.02 1.78 -16.09
CA GLU A 36 11.68 2.44 -14.81
C GLU A 36 12.76 2.33 -13.73
N LEU A 37 13.66 1.35 -13.79
CA LEU A 37 14.75 1.21 -12.82
C LEU A 37 16.03 1.94 -13.23
N ASP A 38 16.15 2.31 -14.50
CA ASP A 38 17.31 3.03 -15.04
C ASP A 38 17.21 4.56 -14.95
N CYS A 39 16.07 5.11 -14.53
CA CYS A 39 15.85 6.57 -14.53
C CYS A 39 16.79 7.36 -13.59
N PHE A 40 17.54 6.71 -12.70
CA PHE A 40 18.55 7.33 -11.84
C PHE A 40 19.83 6.52 -11.72
N HIS A 41 20.06 5.55 -12.61
CA HIS A 41 21.39 5.06 -12.87
C HIS A 41 22.07 6.09 -13.78
N PHE A 42 22.81 6.99 -13.15
CA PHE A 42 23.87 7.70 -13.85
C PHE A 42 24.82 6.65 -14.46
N GLU A 43 25.52 7.05 -15.51
CA GLU A 43 26.66 6.32 -16.06
C GLU A 43 27.41 5.61 -14.93
N SER A 44 27.83 4.39 -15.12
CA SER A 44 28.41 3.47 -14.12
C SER A 44 29.55 4.03 -13.26
N ASP A 45 30.01 5.23 -13.54
CA ASP A 45 31.07 5.96 -12.87
C ASP A 45 30.60 7.04 -11.87
N ARG A 46 29.29 7.23 -11.68
CA ARG A 46 28.73 8.23 -10.77
C ARG A 46 27.82 7.62 -9.72
N PRO A 47 27.88 8.09 -8.44
CA PRO A 47 27.00 7.60 -7.40
C PRO A 47 25.53 7.94 -7.70
N SER A 48 24.63 6.99 -7.43
CA SER A 48 23.19 7.19 -7.52
C SER A 48 22.67 8.16 -6.44
N PHE A 49 21.43 8.62 -6.58
CA PHE A 49 20.79 9.44 -5.53
C PHE A 49 20.79 8.73 -4.17
N GLU A 50 20.51 7.43 -4.14
CA GLU A 50 20.48 6.66 -2.90
C GLU A 50 21.88 6.47 -2.28
N ASP A 51 22.93 6.38 -3.09
CA ASP A 51 24.33 6.25 -2.63
C ASP A 51 24.83 7.53 -1.95
N LEU A 52 24.33 8.70 -2.35
CA LEU A 52 24.66 9.98 -1.72
C LEU A 52 23.88 10.22 -0.41
N GLY A 53 22.90 9.36 -0.11
CA GLY A 53 22.16 9.41 1.15
C GLY A 53 23.03 9.02 2.33
N ARG A 54 23.10 9.90 3.35
CA ARG A 54 23.84 9.71 4.60
C ARG A 54 22.89 9.46 5.77
N GLN A 55 23.39 8.80 6.81
CA GLN A 55 22.60 8.49 7.99
C GLN A 55 23.25 8.99 9.27
N ASN A 56 22.51 9.78 10.02
CA ASN A 56 22.87 10.22 11.37
C ASN A 56 21.58 10.37 12.20
N GLY A 57 21.07 9.23 12.70
CA GLY A 57 19.75 9.18 13.33
C GLY A 57 18.58 9.20 12.33
N PHE A 58 18.69 9.99 11.27
CA PHE A 58 17.78 10.01 10.11
C PHE A 58 18.58 10.06 8.80
N ARG A 59 17.95 9.67 7.69
CA ARG A 59 18.60 9.70 6.37
C ARG A 59 18.47 11.08 5.75
N TYR A 60 19.59 11.64 5.28
CA TYR A 60 19.67 12.98 4.71
C TYR A 60 20.62 13.04 3.51
N TRP A 61 20.45 14.08 2.69
CA TRP A 61 21.30 14.43 1.55
C TRP A 61 21.81 15.86 1.71
N PHE A 62 23.02 16.13 1.26
CA PHE A 62 23.49 17.51 1.19
C PHE A 62 22.92 18.23 -0.03
N ALA A 63 22.48 19.49 0.15
CA ALA A 63 21.93 20.28 -0.93
C ALA A 63 22.94 20.53 -2.05
N SER A 64 24.23 20.66 -1.73
CA SER A 64 25.31 20.79 -2.72
C SER A 64 25.51 19.54 -3.57
N ASP A 65 25.26 18.32 -3.04
CA ASP A 65 25.30 17.10 -3.82
C ASP A 65 24.05 17.02 -4.74
N LEU A 66 22.88 17.30 -4.19
CA LEU A 66 21.64 17.35 -4.97
C LEU A 66 21.70 18.40 -6.10
N MET A 67 22.32 19.56 -5.83
CA MET A 67 22.55 20.59 -6.83
C MET A 67 23.28 20.04 -8.06
N LYS A 68 24.39 19.32 -7.83
CA LYS A 68 25.18 18.70 -8.90
C LYS A 68 24.39 17.65 -9.67
N MET A 69 23.62 16.82 -8.94
CA MET A 69 22.75 15.81 -9.53
C MET A 69 21.65 16.40 -10.43
N LEU A 70 21.13 17.57 -10.07
CA LEU A 70 20.11 18.28 -10.84
C LEU A 70 20.70 19.17 -11.95
N GLY A 71 22.03 19.05 -12.23
CA GLY A 71 22.70 19.79 -13.30
C GLY A 71 22.85 21.29 -13.03
N TYR A 72 22.87 21.71 -11.76
CA TYR A 72 23.17 23.09 -11.38
C TYR A 72 24.64 23.25 -11.01
N THR A 73 25.24 24.38 -11.42
CA THR A 73 26.64 24.72 -11.17
C THR A 73 26.82 25.85 -10.15
N ASP A 74 25.79 26.66 -9.93
CA ASP A 74 25.81 27.79 -9.02
C ASP A 74 24.92 27.54 -7.80
N TYR A 75 25.53 27.38 -6.63
CA TYR A 75 24.81 27.12 -5.38
C TYR A 75 23.94 28.30 -4.92
N ALA A 76 24.35 29.55 -5.18
CA ALA A 76 23.57 30.72 -4.78
C ALA A 76 22.26 30.81 -5.60
N LEU A 77 22.32 30.50 -6.89
CA LEU A 77 21.15 30.42 -7.75
C LEU A 77 20.26 29.21 -7.38
N PHE A 78 20.87 28.08 -7.09
CA PHE A 78 20.14 26.87 -6.66
C PHE A 78 19.40 27.11 -5.33
N LYS A 79 20.07 27.78 -4.36
CA LYS A 79 19.46 28.15 -3.09
C LYS A 79 18.31 29.14 -3.26
N ARG A 80 18.50 30.22 -4.02
CA ARG A 80 17.48 31.26 -4.26
C ARG A 80 16.29 30.75 -5.11
N GLY A 81 16.52 29.79 -5.97
CA GLY A 81 15.52 29.19 -6.85
C GLY A 81 14.85 27.96 -6.19
N PRO A 82 15.26 26.74 -6.57
CA PRO A 82 14.59 25.49 -6.16
C PRO A 82 14.45 25.31 -4.65
N ILE A 83 15.51 25.58 -3.85
CA ILE A 83 15.46 25.38 -2.38
C ILE A 83 14.47 26.33 -1.72
N ASN A 84 14.54 27.63 -2.01
CA ASN A 84 13.62 28.60 -1.40
C ASN A 84 12.16 28.34 -1.81
N LYS A 85 11.91 27.97 -3.07
CA LYS A 85 10.57 27.58 -3.51
C LYS A 85 10.06 26.36 -2.73
N ALA A 86 10.90 25.33 -2.54
CA ALA A 86 10.56 24.16 -1.77
C ALA A 86 10.26 24.48 -0.30
N MET A 87 11.06 25.35 0.33
CA MET A 87 10.80 25.85 1.68
C MET A 87 9.47 26.62 1.76
N THR A 88 9.18 27.47 0.76
CA THR A 88 7.89 28.19 0.68
C THR A 88 6.71 27.21 0.59
N VAL A 89 6.83 26.11 -0.18
CA VAL A 89 5.81 25.08 -0.22
C VAL A 89 5.58 24.48 1.17
N CYS A 90 6.65 24.15 1.91
CA CYS A 90 6.52 23.64 3.27
C CYS A 90 5.79 24.65 4.18
N SER A 91 6.21 25.91 4.17
CA SER A 91 5.57 26.97 4.99
C SER A 91 4.10 27.20 4.63
N THR A 92 3.74 27.15 3.34
CA THR A 92 2.35 27.32 2.89
C THR A 92 1.44 26.19 3.37
N LEU A 93 2.02 25.02 3.66
CA LEU A 93 1.31 23.79 4.03
C LEU A 93 1.46 23.43 5.49
N ASP A 94 1.95 24.35 6.31
CA ASP A 94 2.22 24.15 7.75
C ASP A 94 3.13 22.93 8.03
N ILE A 95 4.03 22.61 7.08
CA ILE A 95 5.06 21.58 7.25
C ILE A 95 6.30 22.23 7.86
N ASP A 96 6.82 21.65 8.93
CA ASP A 96 8.02 22.16 9.59
C ASP A 96 9.23 22.17 8.64
N VAL A 97 9.69 23.39 8.31
CA VAL A 97 10.83 23.60 7.42
C VAL A 97 12.11 23.09 8.06
N SER A 98 12.30 23.25 9.37
CA SER A 98 13.53 22.88 10.08
C SER A 98 13.76 21.36 10.09
N MET A 99 12.70 20.58 10.12
CA MET A 99 12.75 19.12 10.05
C MET A 99 13.13 18.59 8.66
N ASN A 100 13.00 19.43 7.64
CA ASN A 100 13.22 19.05 6.24
C ASN A 100 14.46 19.69 5.62
N PHE A 101 14.85 20.90 6.12
CA PHE A 101 15.95 21.72 5.62
C PHE A 101 16.81 22.19 6.80
N GLU A 102 17.69 21.33 7.28
CA GLU A 102 18.60 21.67 8.38
C GLU A 102 19.84 22.42 7.86
N GLN A 103 20.07 23.65 8.36
CA GLN A 103 21.28 24.38 8.02
C GLN A 103 22.51 23.75 8.65
N THR A 104 23.58 23.62 7.88
CA THR A 104 24.84 23.04 8.33
C THR A 104 26.04 23.70 7.67
N MET A 105 27.25 23.45 8.22
CA MET A 105 28.50 23.78 7.57
C MET A 105 29.12 22.50 7.02
N ARG A 106 29.46 22.49 5.74
CA ARG A 106 30.13 21.36 5.07
C ARG A 106 31.55 21.73 4.71
N ASP A 107 32.47 20.82 4.95
CA ASP A 107 33.85 20.93 4.45
C ASP A 107 33.87 20.35 3.02
N ILE A 108 34.21 21.19 2.06
CA ILE A 108 34.39 20.82 0.66
C ILE A 108 35.79 21.29 0.27
N ASP A 109 36.69 20.35 0.00
CA ASP A 109 38.09 20.59 -0.39
C ASP A 109 38.86 21.48 0.62
N GLY A 110 38.61 21.29 1.94
CA GLY A 110 39.26 22.03 3.01
C GLY A 110 38.63 23.41 3.31
N ILE A 111 37.55 23.77 2.62
CA ILE A 111 36.83 25.05 2.81
C ILE A 111 35.47 24.79 3.43
N LYS A 112 35.22 25.32 4.64
CA LYS A 112 33.90 25.25 5.29
C LYS A 112 32.94 26.21 4.60
N GLN A 113 31.86 25.62 4.02
CA GLN A 113 30.83 26.37 3.31
C GLN A 113 29.45 26.08 3.91
N PRO A 114 28.54 27.07 3.92
CA PRO A 114 27.15 26.82 4.33
C PRO A 114 26.44 25.87 3.37
N ASP A 115 25.77 24.86 3.91
CA ASP A 115 25.00 23.89 3.15
C ASP A 115 23.71 23.55 3.91
N TYR A 116 22.84 22.73 3.32
CA TYR A 116 21.67 22.16 3.97
C TYR A 116 21.75 20.64 3.98
N ARG A 117 21.32 20.04 5.09
CA ARG A 117 20.90 18.64 5.13
C ARG A 117 19.42 18.58 4.77
N LEU A 118 19.10 17.84 3.74
CA LEU A 118 17.77 17.71 3.19
C LEU A 118 17.19 16.34 3.55
N SER A 119 15.95 16.29 4.03
CA SER A 119 15.21 15.04 4.08
C SER A 119 14.94 14.51 2.65
N LYS A 120 14.58 13.24 2.49
CA LYS A 120 14.16 12.72 1.17
C LYS A 120 12.99 13.50 0.60
N PHE A 121 12.05 13.90 1.45
CA PHE A 121 10.92 14.74 1.08
C PHE A 121 11.35 16.15 0.60
N ALA A 122 12.34 16.76 1.27
CA ALA A 122 12.92 18.02 0.82
C ALA A 122 13.60 17.89 -0.55
N CYS A 123 14.37 16.80 -0.78
CA CYS A 123 14.96 16.52 -2.10
C CYS A 123 13.91 16.42 -3.19
N TYR A 124 12.80 15.74 -2.93
CA TYR A 124 11.64 15.66 -3.81
C TYR A 124 11.09 17.05 -4.14
N LEU A 125 10.79 17.87 -3.12
CA LEU A 125 10.26 19.21 -3.33
C LEU A 125 11.23 20.11 -4.10
N VAL A 126 12.53 20.01 -3.84
CA VAL A 126 13.56 20.77 -4.57
C VAL A 126 13.60 20.37 -6.03
N ALA A 127 13.57 19.07 -6.34
CA ALA A 127 13.53 18.56 -7.71
C ALA A 127 12.25 19.02 -8.46
N MET A 128 11.10 18.99 -7.78
CA MET A 128 9.83 19.42 -8.35
C MET A 128 9.76 20.92 -8.64
N ASN A 129 10.57 21.73 -7.95
CA ASN A 129 10.70 23.16 -8.16
C ASN A 129 11.92 23.55 -9.02
N GLY A 130 12.64 22.56 -9.56
CA GLY A 130 13.76 22.73 -10.47
C GLY A 130 13.34 23.17 -11.88
N ASP A 131 14.32 23.60 -12.66
CA ASP A 131 14.10 24.00 -14.06
C ASP A 131 13.95 22.73 -14.92
N VAL A 132 12.73 22.46 -15.37
CA VAL A 132 12.38 21.28 -16.21
C VAL A 132 13.07 21.23 -17.57
N LYS A 133 13.70 22.34 -18.03
CA LYS A 133 14.52 22.34 -19.23
C LYS A 133 15.83 21.57 -19.06
N LYS A 134 16.25 21.36 -17.80
CA LYS A 134 17.41 20.52 -17.48
C LYS A 134 17.02 19.05 -17.52
N LYS A 135 17.72 18.24 -18.30
CA LYS A 135 17.47 16.80 -18.41
C LYS A 135 17.52 16.11 -17.05
N GLU A 136 18.49 16.48 -16.22
CA GLU A 136 18.71 15.93 -14.88
C GLU A 136 17.50 16.20 -13.94
N VAL A 137 16.91 17.40 -14.04
CA VAL A 137 15.70 17.74 -13.28
C VAL A 137 14.52 16.91 -13.75
N ALA A 138 14.30 16.79 -15.06
CA ALA A 138 13.22 15.97 -15.61
C ALA A 138 13.36 14.48 -15.20
N THR A 139 14.58 13.94 -15.24
CA THR A 139 14.90 12.57 -14.81
C THR A 139 14.64 12.40 -13.30
N ALA A 140 15.04 13.37 -12.47
CA ALA A 140 14.79 13.34 -11.03
C ALA A 140 13.28 13.36 -10.70
N GLN A 141 12.50 14.16 -11.42
CA GLN A 141 11.04 14.19 -11.26
C GLN A 141 10.40 12.86 -11.62
N ALA A 142 10.80 12.23 -12.73
CA ALA A 142 10.34 10.91 -13.13
C ALA A 142 10.68 9.86 -12.06
N TYR A 143 11.91 9.83 -11.55
CA TYR A 143 12.33 8.92 -10.48
C TYR A 143 11.45 9.05 -9.23
N PHE A 144 11.24 10.25 -8.72
CA PHE A 144 10.45 10.44 -7.50
C PHE A 144 8.98 10.01 -7.68
N ILE A 145 8.41 10.22 -8.88
CA ILE A 145 7.06 9.72 -9.22
C ILE A 145 7.04 8.19 -9.17
N THR A 146 8.01 7.53 -9.84
CA THR A 146 8.11 6.07 -9.90
C THR A 146 8.28 5.44 -8.51
N VAL A 147 9.17 6.00 -7.68
CA VAL A 147 9.37 5.53 -6.29
C VAL A 147 8.10 5.67 -5.45
N THR A 148 7.36 6.79 -5.61
CA THR A 148 6.11 7.01 -4.89
C THR A 148 5.03 5.99 -5.31
N GLU A 149 4.88 5.73 -6.59
CA GLU A 149 3.93 4.73 -7.10
C GLU A 149 4.32 3.29 -6.72
N ALA A 150 5.62 2.95 -6.75
CA ALA A 150 6.10 1.67 -6.28
C ALA A 150 5.82 1.47 -4.77
N PHE A 151 6.04 2.50 -3.95
CA PHE A 151 5.73 2.45 -2.52
C PHE A 151 4.23 2.25 -2.26
N LYS A 152 3.36 2.97 -2.97
CA LYS A 152 1.90 2.79 -2.88
C LYS A 152 1.49 1.36 -3.23
N ARG A 153 2.07 0.80 -4.30
CA ARG A 153 1.83 -0.61 -4.68
C ARG A 153 2.24 -1.56 -3.59
N CYS A 154 3.45 -1.42 -3.02
CA CYS A 154 3.92 -2.26 -1.92
C CYS A 154 3.01 -2.21 -0.69
N VAL A 155 2.53 -1.01 -0.30
CA VAL A 155 1.60 -0.86 0.83
C VAL A 155 0.27 -1.54 0.52
N HIS A 156 -0.27 -1.35 -0.68
CA HIS A 156 -1.50 -2.00 -1.11
C HIS A 156 -1.36 -3.53 -1.14
N GLU A 157 -0.27 -4.04 -1.70
CA GLU A 157 0.01 -5.48 -1.73
C GLU A 157 0.14 -6.09 -0.33
N ALA A 158 0.79 -5.39 0.60
CA ALA A 158 0.89 -5.83 2.00
C ALA A 158 -0.50 -5.96 2.66
N GLN A 159 -1.39 -4.99 2.44
CA GLN A 159 -2.78 -5.04 2.92
C GLN A 159 -3.55 -6.20 2.29
N GLN A 160 -3.33 -6.47 1.00
CA GLN A 160 -3.96 -7.60 0.32
C GLN A 160 -3.45 -8.95 0.82
N VAL A 161 -2.15 -9.08 1.14
CA VAL A 161 -1.58 -10.31 1.74
C VAL A 161 -2.25 -10.62 3.08
N GLU A 162 -2.41 -9.61 3.94
CA GLU A 162 -3.10 -9.77 5.23
C GLU A 162 -4.58 -10.19 5.03
N ARG A 163 -5.27 -9.56 4.09
CA ARG A 163 -6.63 -9.92 3.70
C ARG A 163 -6.74 -11.38 3.22
N ILE A 164 -5.79 -11.82 2.41
CA ILE A 164 -5.70 -13.22 1.93
C ILE A 164 -5.51 -14.19 3.09
N ALA A 165 -4.67 -13.84 4.08
CA ALA A 165 -4.42 -14.66 5.25
C ALA A 165 -5.69 -14.84 6.09
N ILE A 166 -6.39 -13.74 6.43
CA ILE A 166 -7.65 -13.77 7.18
C ILE A 166 -8.71 -14.59 6.42
N ARG A 167 -8.82 -14.42 5.08
CA ARG A 167 -9.75 -15.22 4.27
C ARG A 167 -9.45 -16.70 4.32
N GLY A 168 -8.17 -17.08 4.37
CA GLY A 168 -7.73 -18.46 4.57
C GLY A 168 -8.20 -19.00 5.91
N GLU A 169 -7.98 -18.25 6.98
CA GLU A 169 -8.41 -18.63 8.34
C GLU A 169 -9.94 -18.77 8.46
N VAL A 170 -10.72 -17.85 7.85
CA VAL A 170 -12.17 -17.98 7.78
C VAL A 170 -12.57 -19.32 7.16
N SER A 171 -11.93 -19.73 6.05
CA SER A 171 -12.24 -21.02 5.40
C SER A 171 -11.94 -22.24 6.30
N GLU A 172 -10.85 -22.19 7.05
CA GLU A 172 -10.51 -23.26 7.98
C GLU A 172 -11.50 -23.34 9.15
N ARG A 173 -11.88 -22.19 9.69
CA ARG A 173 -12.89 -22.13 10.76
C ARG A 173 -14.28 -22.52 10.29
N GLU A 174 -14.69 -22.19 9.07
CA GLU A 174 -15.95 -22.69 8.49
C GLU A 174 -15.95 -24.22 8.40
N LYS A 175 -14.82 -24.85 8.01
CA LYS A 175 -14.70 -26.30 7.99
C LYS A 175 -14.79 -26.92 9.39
N SER A 176 -14.10 -26.32 10.39
CA SER A 176 -14.19 -26.77 11.78
C SER A 176 -15.62 -26.70 12.29
N LEU A 177 -16.27 -25.54 12.13
CA LEU A 177 -17.65 -25.33 12.55
C LEU A 177 -18.60 -26.32 11.87
N SER A 178 -18.42 -26.58 10.55
CA SER A 178 -19.23 -27.55 9.80
C SER A 178 -19.16 -28.95 10.41
N GLY A 179 -17.97 -29.41 10.82
CA GLY A 179 -17.81 -30.69 11.52
C GLY A 179 -18.54 -30.72 12.87
N ILE A 180 -18.44 -29.65 13.65
CA ILE A 180 -19.08 -29.56 14.98
C ILE A 180 -20.59 -29.57 14.88
N VAL A 181 -21.17 -28.75 13.98
CA VAL A 181 -22.62 -28.68 13.83
C VAL A 181 -23.21 -29.95 13.24
N SER A 182 -22.47 -30.63 12.35
CA SER A 182 -22.86 -31.95 11.83
C SER A 182 -22.98 -32.99 12.97
N ASN A 183 -21.99 -33.04 13.86
CA ASN A 183 -22.01 -33.88 15.05
C ASN A 183 -23.12 -33.49 16.05
N ALA A 184 -23.56 -32.26 16.03
CA ALA A 184 -24.64 -31.75 16.87
C ALA A 184 -26.04 -31.93 16.25
N GLY A 185 -26.16 -32.69 15.14
CA GLY A 185 -27.43 -33.01 14.51
C GLY A 185 -27.96 -31.94 13.55
N LEU A 186 -27.07 -31.22 12.88
CA LEU A 186 -27.44 -30.32 11.79
C LEU A 186 -27.69 -31.13 10.50
N GLU A 187 -28.86 -30.95 9.92
CA GLU A 187 -29.27 -31.62 8.67
C GLU A 187 -28.94 -30.77 7.43
N ASN A 188 -29.09 -29.46 7.52
CA ASN A 188 -28.88 -28.52 6.40
C ASN A 188 -27.93 -27.40 6.76
N TYR A 189 -26.67 -27.51 6.31
CA TYR A 189 -25.64 -26.50 6.56
C TYR A 189 -25.92 -25.17 5.87
N ALA A 190 -26.56 -25.17 4.69
CA ALA A 190 -26.84 -23.94 3.96
C ALA A 190 -27.83 -23.03 4.72
N PHE A 191 -28.85 -23.61 5.36
CA PHE A 191 -29.75 -22.85 6.20
C PHE A 191 -29.05 -22.28 7.43
N PHE A 192 -28.22 -23.07 8.10
CA PHE A 192 -27.41 -22.64 9.22
C PHE A 192 -26.49 -21.48 8.86
N GLN A 193 -25.73 -21.62 7.76
CA GLN A 193 -24.87 -20.55 7.26
C GLN A 193 -25.66 -19.29 6.94
N ASN A 194 -26.78 -19.43 6.24
CA ASN A 194 -27.65 -18.30 5.91
C ASN A 194 -28.20 -17.57 7.14
N LYS A 195 -28.50 -18.28 8.24
CA LYS A 195 -28.90 -17.68 9.52
C LYS A 195 -27.78 -16.85 10.14
N GLY A 196 -26.52 -17.32 10.06
CA GLY A 196 -25.37 -16.52 10.51
C GLY A 196 -25.19 -15.23 9.68
N TYR A 197 -25.38 -15.30 8.38
CA TYR A 197 -25.38 -14.10 7.52
C TYR A 197 -26.55 -13.15 7.83
N LEU A 198 -27.75 -13.72 8.01
CA LEU A 198 -28.92 -12.93 8.38
C LEU A 198 -28.70 -12.18 9.71
N GLY A 199 -28.07 -12.82 10.70
CA GLY A 199 -27.71 -12.15 11.96
C GLY A 199 -26.73 -11.00 11.76
N LEU A 200 -25.63 -11.22 11.03
CA LEU A 200 -24.56 -10.23 10.86
C LEU A 200 -24.97 -9.08 9.92
N TYR A 201 -25.62 -9.39 8.80
CA TYR A 201 -25.91 -8.41 7.74
C TYR A 201 -27.36 -7.95 7.68
N ASN A 202 -28.21 -8.46 8.58
CA ASN A 202 -29.66 -8.24 8.53
C ASN A 202 -30.31 -8.61 7.19
N MET A 203 -29.64 -9.47 6.42
CA MET A 203 -30.15 -9.98 5.15
C MET A 203 -29.57 -11.38 4.85
N PRO A 204 -30.29 -12.21 4.08
CA PRO A 204 -29.78 -13.52 3.66
C PRO A 204 -28.64 -13.36 2.65
N ILE A 205 -27.79 -14.41 2.51
CA ILE A 205 -26.58 -14.39 1.68
C ILE A 205 -26.84 -14.01 0.21
N ASN A 206 -27.97 -14.41 -0.35
CA ASN A 206 -28.29 -14.06 -1.74
C ASN A 206 -28.57 -12.56 -1.89
N ARG A 207 -29.30 -11.96 -0.95
CA ARG A 207 -29.55 -10.51 -0.91
C ARG A 207 -28.26 -9.74 -0.66
N LEU A 208 -27.36 -10.26 0.15
CA LEU A 208 -26.05 -9.63 0.37
C LEU A 208 -25.21 -9.61 -0.92
N ARG A 209 -25.25 -10.70 -1.72
CA ARG A 209 -24.60 -10.73 -3.04
C ARG A 209 -25.14 -9.66 -3.97
N GLU A 210 -26.47 -9.58 -4.09
CA GLU A 210 -27.13 -8.56 -4.91
C GLU A 210 -26.79 -7.14 -4.43
N HIS A 211 -26.88 -6.89 -3.12
CA HIS A 211 -26.59 -5.60 -2.50
C HIS A 211 -25.15 -5.13 -2.76
N LYS A 212 -24.20 -6.05 -2.71
CA LYS A 212 -22.76 -5.77 -2.96
C LYS A 212 -22.36 -5.93 -4.43
N GLY A 213 -23.25 -6.29 -5.34
CA GLY A 213 -22.93 -6.48 -6.76
C GLY A 213 -21.94 -7.62 -7.03
N ILE A 214 -21.97 -8.67 -6.21
CA ILE A 214 -21.05 -9.81 -6.31
C ILE A 214 -21.54 -10.78 -7.39
N PRO A 215 -20.67 -11.20 -8.33
CA PRO A 215 -21.04 -12.13 -9.41
C PRO A 215 -21.60 -13.46 -8.90
N ASP A 216 -22.53 -14.04 -9.66
CA ASP A 216 -23.12 -15.34 -9.36
C ASP A 216 -22.04 -16.43 -9.25
N GLY A 217 -22.28 -17.39 -8.34
CA GLY A 217 -21.37 -18.49 -8.11
C GLY A 217 -20.08 -18.16 -7.35
N ARG A 218 -19.89 -16.87 -6.97
CA ARG A 218 -18.73 -16.42 -6.17
C ARG A 218 -19.11 -16.31 -4.69
N SER A 219 -18.13 -16.63 -3.82
CA SER A 219 -18.30 -16.43 -2.37
C SER A 219 -18.25 -14.93 -2.04
N PRO A 220 -19.20 -14.38 -1.26
CA PRO A 220 -19.10 -13.01 -0.78
C PRO A 220 -17.79 -12.72 -0.03
N LEU A 221 -17.28 -13.69 0.72
CA LEU A 221 -16.01 -13.58 1.46
C LEU A 221 -14.80 -13.25 0.58
N ASP A 222 -14.84 -13.59 -0.71
CA ASP A 222 -13.75 -13.30 -1.65
C ASP A 222 -13.68 -11.81 -2.04
N PHE A 223 -14.74 -11.05 -1.74
CA PHE A 223 -14.89 -9.62 -2.05
C PHE A 223 -14.95 -8.73 -0.81
N MET A 224 -14.83 -9.30 0.38
CA MET A 224 -14.85 -8.58 1.65
C MET A 224 -13.49 -7.99 1.98
N GLY A 225 -13.48 -6.80 2.56
CA GLY A 225 -12.31 -6.17 3.13
C GLY A 225 -11.83 -6.89 4.40
N LYS A 226 -10.66 -6.50 4.89
CA LYS A 226 -10.03 -7.08 6.08
C LYS A 226 -10.93 -7.00 7.32
N GLU A 227 -11.55 -5.86 7.57
CA GLU A 227 -12.44 -5.63 8.70
C GLU A 227 -13.66 -6.55 8.66
N GLU A 228 -14.29 -6.66 7.50
CA GLU A 228 -15.47 -7.51 7.29
C GLU A 228 -15.13 -9.01 7.41
N LEU A 229 -13.96 -9.42 6.90
CA LEU A 229 -13.46 -10.80 7.08
C LEU A 229 -13.17 -11.11 8.55
N ALA A 230 -12.58 -10.18 9.30
CA ALA A 230 -12.34 -10.34 10.74
C ALA A 230 -13.65 -10.48 11.53
N ALA A 231 -14.68 -9.71 11.18
CA ALA A 231 -16.02 -9.85 11.78
C ALA A 231 -16.63 -11.21 11.49
N ASN A 232 -16.50 -11.74 10.27
CA ASN A 232 -16.96 -13.09 9.93
C ASN A 232 -16.17 -14.16 10.68
N LEU A 233 -14.85 -14.01 10.79
CA LEU A 233 -14.00 -14.92 11.57
C LEU A 233 -14.45 -14.96 13.04
N PHE A 234 -14.66 -13.80 13.63
CA PHE A 234 -15.13 -13.67 15.01
C PHE A 234 -16.52 -14.30 15.19
N ARG A 235 -17.47 -14.01 14.27
CA ARG A 235 -18.80 -14.63 14.28
C ARG A 235 -18.73 -16.16 14.25
N ILE A 236 -17.90 -16.76 13.39
CA ILE A 236 -17.75 -18.19 13.22
C ILE A 236 -17.18 -18.82 14.50
N THR A 237 -16.08 -18.23 15.04
CA THR A 237 -15.43 -18.74 16.26
C THR A 237 -16.34 -18.62 17.48
N GLN A 238 -17.08 -17.52 17.64
CA GLN A 238 -18.02 -17.36 18.74
C GLN A 238 -19.25 -18.29 18.60
N THR A 239 -19.72 -18.56 17.39
CA THR A 239 -20.77 -19.56 17.13
C THR A 239 -20.31 -20.93 17.57
N GLU A 240 -19.08 -21.34 17.19
CA GLU A 240 -18.49 -22.60 17.64
C GLU A 240 -18.39 -22.68 19.17
N ALA A 241 -17.86 -21.64 19.80
CA ALA A 241 -17.72 -21.58 21.25
C ALA A 241 -19.09 -21.69 21.98
N LYS A 242 -20.10 -20.96 21.49
CA LYS A 242 -21.46 -21.03 22.04
C LYS A 242 -22.07 -22.43 21.94
N ILE A 243 -21.97 -23.06 20.76
CA ILE A 243 -22.49 -24.41 20.54
C ILE A 243 -21.84 -25.43 21.49
N ARG A 244 -20.50 -25.35 21.66
CA ARG A 244 -19.77 -26.25 22.56
C ARG A 244 -20.11 -26.04 24.03
N ASN A 245 -20.13 -24.77 24.48
CA ASN A 245 -20.36 -24.42 25.89
C ASN A 245 -21.79 -24.75 26.36
N GLU A 246 -22.77 -24.45 25.51
CA GLU A 246 -24.20 -24.65 25.82
C GLU A 246 -24.69 -26.04 25.37
N LYS A 247 -23.81 -26.88 24.75
CA LYS A 247 -24.14 -28.21 24.21
C LYS A 247 -25.38 -28.19 23.32
N ILE A 248 -25.46 -27.21 22.43
CA ILE A 248 -26.61 -27.00 21.57
C ILE A 248 -26.69 -28.13 20.54
N MET A 249 -27.88 -28.71 20.40
CA MET A 249 -28.15 -29.79 19.47
C MET A 249 -29.44 -29.58 18.68
N GLY A 250 -29.48 -30.07 17.44
CA GLY A 250 -30.62 -30.06 16.54
C GLY A 250 -30.70 -28.80 15.68
N GLN A 251 -31.21 -28.96 14.46
CA GLN A 251 -31.20 -27.96 13.38
C GLN A 251 -31.62 -26.56 13.83
N LYS A 252 -32.83 -26.41 14.40
CA LYS A 252 -33.39 -25.10 14.74
C LYS A 252 -32.55 -24.35 15.79
N LYS A 253 -32.13 -25.05 16.87
CA LYS A 253 -31.35 -24.43 17.94
C LYS A 253 -29.98 -23.97 17.47
N LEU A 254 -29.34 -24.74 16.56
CA LEU A 254 -28.07 -24.39 15.94
C LEU A 254 -28.24 -23.14 15.05
N GLU A 255 -29.28 -23.07 14.24
CA GLU A 255 -29.62 -21.89 13.45
C GLU A 255 -29.85 -20.64 14.29
N ASP A 256 -30.61 -20.77 15.40
CA ASP A 256 -30.89 -19.67 16.32
C ASP A 256 -29.62 -19.20 17.01
N ALA A 257 -28.70 -20.09 17.35
CA ALA A 257 -27.38 -19.76 17.88
C ALA A 257 -26.54 -18.97 16.88
N ALA A 258 -26.47 -19.42 15.62
CA ALA A 258 -25.74 -18.72 14.56
C ALA A 258 -26.31 -17.32 14.30
N PHE A 259 -27.62 -17.19 14.29
CA PHE A 259 -28.31 -15.91 14.13
C PHE A 259 -28.02 -14.95 15.30
N SER A 260 -28.19 -15.42 16.54
CA SER A 260 -27.95 -14.64 17.75
C SER A 260 -26.51 -14.12 17.84
N VAL A 261 -25.51 -14.97 17.57
CA VAL A 261 -24.11 -14.54 17.55
C VAL A 261 -23.86 -13.53 16.44
N GLY A 262 -24.44 -13.75 15.25
CA GLY A 262 -24.37 -12.77 14.15
C GLY A 262 -24.91 -11.41 14.54
N GLN A 263 -26.07 -11.34 15.23
CA GLN A 263 -26.64 -10.09 15.71
C GLN A 263 -25.75 -9.38 16.75
N GLN A 264 -25.13 -10.13 17.66
CA GLN A 264 -24.23 -9.55 18.66
C GLN A 264 -22.98 -8.94 18.01
N VAL A 265 -22.39 -9.64 17.03
CA VAL A 265 -21.25 -9.11 16.27
C VAL A 265 -21.63 -7.84 15.51
N ARG A 266 -22.79 -7.85 14.83
CA ARG A 266 -23.35 -6.68 14.16
C ARG A 266 -23.48 -5.49 15.10
N GLN A 267 -24.15 -5.69 16.23
CA GLN A 267 -24.35 -4.62 17.22
C GLN A 267 -23.02 -4.05 17.71
N THR A 268 -22.05 -4.93 18.01
CA THR A 268 -20.71 -4.51 18.44
C THR A 268 -20.01 -3.66 17.36
N MET A 269 -20.12 -4.00 16.09
CA MET A 269 -19.56 -3.21 14.99
C MET A 269 -20.24 -1.84 14.89
N GLU A 270 -21.56 -1.80 14.94
CA GLU A 270 -22.32 -0.54 14.91
C GLU A 270 -21.96 0.37 16.10
N ASP A 271 -21.83 -0.19 17.30
CA ASP A 271 -21.51 0.57 18.53
C ASP A 271 -20.07 1.13 18.50
N ILE A 272 -19.10 0.39 17.94
CA ILE A 272 -17.69 0.78 17.92
C ILE A 272 -17.37 1.68 16.73
N SER A 273 -17.75 1.30 15.51
CA SER A 273 -17.35 1.99 14.27
C SER A 273 -18.44 2.88 13.68
N GLY A 274 -19.69 2.78 14.18
CA GLY A 274 -20.85 3.47 13.61
C GLY A 274 -21.24 2.95 12.22
N THR A 275 -20.59 1.89 11.73
CA THR A 275 -20.80 1.38 10.37
C THR A 275 -21.46 0.01 10.40
N ARG A 276 -22.51 -0.13 9.61
CA ARG A 276 -23.20 -1.42 9.45
C ARG A 276 -22.39 -2.35 8.53
N PRO A 277 -22.26 -3.64 8.86
CA PRO A 277 -21.45 -4.59 8.08
C PRO A 277 -21.81 -4.64 6.58
N GLU A 278 -23.09 -4.55 6.22
CA GLU A 278 -23.53 -4.55 4.82
C GLU A 278 -23.08 -3.32 4.02
N ASN A 279 -22.77 -2.21 4.70
CA ASN A 279 -22.34 -0.95 4.08
C ASN A 279 -20.80 -0.84 3.97
N LEU A 280 -20.06 -1.82 4.48
CA LEU A 280 -18.62 -1.85 4.28
C LEU A 280 -18.27 -1.97 2.79
N PRO A 281 -17.20 -1.30 2.31
CA PRO A 281 -16.83 -1.27 0.91
C PRO A 281 -16.50 -2.66 0.38
N ILE A 282 -16.80 -2.85 -0.92
CA ILE A 282 -16.40 -4.05 -1.65
C ILE A 282 -14.94 -3.93 -2.08
N GLU A 283 -14.23 -5.05 -2.02
CA GLU A 283 -12.82 -5.16 -2.44
C GLU A 283 -12.68 -6.00 -3.71
N SER A 284 -11.52 -5.94 -4.32
CA SER A 284 -11.17 -6.76 -5.48
C SER A 284 -11.26 -8.25 -5.16
N ASP A 285 -11.65 -9.07 -6.14
CA ASP A 285 -11.68 -10.53 -5.99
C ASP A 285 -10.32 -11.09 -5.53
N ILE A 286 -10.32 -11.78 -4.41
CA ILE A 286 -9.11 -12.38 -3.81
C ILE A 286 -8.35 -13.32 -4.77
N LYS A 287 -9.04 -13.97 -5.72
CA LYS A 287 -8.38 -14.82 -6.73
C LYS A 287 -7.55 -13.99 -7.71
N THR A 288 -8.09 -12.86 -8.15
CA THR A 288 -7.38 -11.92 -9.03
C THR A 288 -6.16 -11.34 -8.31
N VAL A 289 -6.33 -10.93 -7.06
CA VAL A 289 -5.25 -10.42 -6.22
C VAL A 289 -4.13 -11.45 -6.04
N LYS A 290 -4.47 -12.71 -5.71
CA LYS A 290 -3.47 -13.80 -5.60
C LYS A 290 -2.71 -14.03 -6.91
N SER A 291 -3.38 -13.91 -8.05
CA SER A 291 -2.74 -14.05 -9.36
C SER A 291 -1.78 -12.91 -9.66
N ALA A 292 -2.16 -11.67 -9.34
CA ALA A 292 -1.33 -10.49 -9.49
C ALA A 292 -0.05 -10.58 -8.61
N ILE A 293 -0.19 -10.92 -7.33
CA ILE A 293 0.96 -11.09 -6.41
C ILE A 293 1.93 -12.16 -6.92
N LYS A 294 1.41 -13.28 -7.44
CA LYS A 294 2.25 -14.34 -8.04
C LYS A 294 2.97 -13.88 -9.31
N ALA A 295 2.34 -13.03 -10.12
CA ALA A 295 2.97 -12.44 -11.31
C ALA A 295 4.12 -11.51 -10.90
N THR A 296 3.89 -10.59 -9.97
CA THR A 296 4.91 -9.70 -9.40
C THR A 296 6.09 -10.48 -8.83
N GLN A 297 5.84 -11.56 -8.06
CA GLN A 297 6.91 -12.42 -7.54
C GLN A 297 7.77 -13.04 -8.65
N LYS A 298 7.14 -13.50 -9.74
CA LYS A 298 7.89 -14.05 -10.89
C LYS A 298 8.76 -13.01 -11.58
N GLU A 299 8.32 -11.78 -11.65
CA GLU A 299 9.09 -10.66 -12.21
C GLU A 299 10.29 -10.34 -11.34
N PHE A 300 10.12 -10.25 -10.02
CA PHE A 300 11.26 -10.08 -9.09
C PHE A 300 12.29 -11.18 -9.23
N LEU A 301 11.88 -12.44 -9.30
CA LEU A 301 12.81 -13.58 -9.48
C LEU A 301 13.55 -13.54 -10.81
N LYS A 302 12.96 -13.00 -11.89
CA LYS A 302 13.64 -12.80 -13.17
C LYS A 302 14.70 -11.70 -13.06
N LEU A 303 14.37 -10.58 -12.40
CA LEU A 303 15.30 -9.47 -12.18
C LEU A 303 16.50 -9.87 -11.32
N GLU A 304 16.30 -10.67 -10.27
CA GLU A 304 17.40 -11.21 -9.46
C GLU A 304 18.33 -12.13 -10.25
N LYS A 305 17.79 -12.97 -11.12
CA LYS A 305 18.58 -13.85 -11.98
C LYS A 305 19.39 -13.08 -13.01
N SER A 306 18.83 -12.03 -13.60
CA SER A 306 19.55 -11.17 -14.55
C SER A 306 20.68 -10.40 -13.88
N LYS A 307 20.50 -9.90 -12.65
CA LYS A 307 21.57 -9.25 -11.87
C LYS A 307 22.71 -10.21 -11.52
N LYS A 308 22.43 -11.47 -11.18
CA LYS A 308 23.48 -12.48 -10.95
C LYS A 308 24.32 -12.76 -12.20
N GLN A 309 23.69 -12.85 -13.37
CA GLN A 309 24.43 -13.06 -14.62
C GLN A 309 25.32 -11.87 -14.99
N VAL A 310 24.91 -10.64 -14.72
CA VAL A 310 25.73 -9.45 -14.98
C VAL A 310 26.92 -9.38 -14.02
N VAL A 311 26.78 -9.78 -12.76
CA VAL A 311 27.87 -9.80 -11.78
C VAL A 311 28.87 -10.91 -12.10
N GLU A 312 28.44 -12.07 -12.57
CA GLU A 312 29.35 -13.17 -12.99
C GLU A 312 30.15 -12.83 -14.26
N VAL A 313 29.63 -11.99 -15.14
CA VAL A 313 30.32 -11.54 -16.36
C VAL A 313 31.32 -10.42 -16.08
N LEU A 314 31.19 -9.68 -15.00
CA LEU A 314 32.02 -8.53 -14.64
C LEU A 314 33.19 -8.86 -13.68
N LEU A 315 33.27 -10.07 -13.14
CA LEU A 315 34.42 -10.53 -12.36
C LEU A 315 35.33 -11.37 -13.26
N PRO A 316 36.49 -10.86 -13.70
CA PRO A 316 37.49 -11.71 -14.31
C PRO A 316 38.00 -12.70 -13.25
N PHE A 317 38.03 -13.97 -13.60
CA PHE A 317 38.73 -14.97 -12.81
C PHE A 317 40.18 -14.52 -12.63
N GLU A 318 40.60 -14.22 -11.41
CA GLU A 318 42.00 -14.20 -11.03
C GLU A 318 42.40 -15.63 -10.71
N ASP A 319 43.30 -16.20 -11.58
CA ASP A 319 44.05 -17.40 -11.30
C ASP A 319 45.22 -17.10 -10.36
#